data_61339d59b3facf39abfdbdd92d527883
#
_entry.id   61339d59b3facf39abfdbdd92d527883
#
_cell.length_a   1.000
_cell.length_b   1.000
_cell.length_c   1.000
_cell.angle_alpha   90.00
_cell.angle_beta   90.00
_cell.angle_gamma   90.00
#
_symmetry.space_group_name_H-M   'P 1'
#
loop_
_entity.id
_entity.type
_entity.pdbx_description
1 polymer ?
#
loop_
_entity_poly.entity_id
_entity_poly.type
_entity_poly.pdbx_seq_one_letter_code
_entity_poly.pdbx_strand_id
1 'polypeptide(L)'
;MAKRTFGLKALLAGAAMACALLQTAAAAEISGVKFDDTVKLAGKELKLNGVGMRTKFIVKVYAAGLYLPEKKNTVADIMKIDGPRRLTLVMMRDVSADDFGQSFMTGLNNNIDKAEKSRYLTHISKFGEMFGATGGLKKGDVLHIDWIPDTGTQCELNGKKISEALPDVNYYNAVLKIWLGDKPADSALKPALLGEAR
;
A
#
# COMPACT_ATOMS: atom_id res chain seq x y z
N MET A 1 -23.80 -77.72 -29.62
CA MET A 1 -23.98 -77.04 -28.34
C MET A 1 -22.82 -76.05 -28.15
N ALA A 2 -23.02 -74.78 -28.44
CA ALA A 2 -21.99 -73.72 -28.34
C ALA A 2 -22.25 -72.85 -27.10
N LYS A 3 -21.35 -72.87 -26.15
CA LYS A 3 -21.38 -71.97 -24.98
C LYS A 3 -20.66 -70.67 -25.33
N ARG A 4 -21.42 -69.59 -25.42
CA ARG A 4 -20.89 -68.21 -25.51
C ARG A 4 -20.47 -67.76 -24.14
N THR A 5 -19.18 -67.47 -23.98
CA THR A 5 -18.66 -66.75 -22.82
C THR A 5 -18.69 -65.24 -23.09
N PHE A 6 -19.46 -64.49 -22.31
CA PHE A 6 -19.50 -63.04 -22.31
C PHE A 6 -18.29 -62.50 -21.55
N GLY A 7 -17.41 -61.79 -22.26
CA GLY A 7 -16.29 -61.07 -21.66
C GLY A 7 -16.76 -59.76 -21.08
N LEU A 8 -16.63 -59.65 -19.79
CA LEU A 8 -16.89 -58.42 -19.02
C LEU A 8 -15.72 -57.43 -19.24
N LYS A 9 -15.90 -56.43 -20.08
CA LYS A 9 -14.95 -55.35 -20.23
C LYS A 9 -15.17 -54.39 -19.07
N ALA A 10 -14.26 -54.38 -18.09
CA ALA A 10 -14.21 -53.42 -17.03
C ALA A 10 -13.83 -52.05 -17.60
N LEU A 11 -14.75 -51.07 -17.50
CA LEU A 11 -14.48 -49.66 -17.72
C LEU A 11 -13.76 -49.12 -16.46
N LEU A 12 -12.48 -48.91 -16.57
CA LEU A 12 -11.71 -48.09 -15.62
C LEU A 12 -11.98 -46.60 -15.92
N ALA A 13 -12.96 -46.03 -15.23
CA ALA A 13 -13.17 -44.61 -15.20
C ALA A 13 -12.08 -43.97 -14.32
N GLY A 14 -11.06 -43.36 -14.95
CA GLY A 14 -10.04 -42.57 -14.27
C GLY A 14 -10.65 -41.29 -13.74
N ALA A 15 -10.86 -41.22 -12.43
CA ALA A 15 -11.15 -39.94 -11.74
C ALA A 15 -9.88 -39.10 -11.74
N ALA A 16 -9.76 -38.18 -12.70
CA ALA A 16 -8.76 -37.12 -12.66
C ALA A 16 -9.14 -36.15 -11.54
N MET A 17 -8.54 -36.37 -10.38
CA MET A 17 -8.67 -35.49 -9.23
C MET A 17 -7.88 -34.20 -9.54
N ALA A 18 -8.59 -33.19 -10.04
CA ALA A 18 -8.05 -31.85 -10.20
C ALA A 18 -7.73 -31.27 -8.81
N CYS A 19 -6.49 -31.45 -8.34
CA CYS A 19 -5.94 -30.70 -7.23
C CYS A 19 -5.88 -29.24 -7.66
N ALA A 20 -6.92 -28.46 -7.36
CA ALA A 20 -6.85 -27.02 -7.35
C ALA A 20 -5.78 -26.64 -6.32
N LEU A 21 -4.59 -26.27 -6.78
CA LEU A 21 -3.57 -25.66 -5.98
C LEU A 21 -4.16 -24.32 -5.49
N LEU A 22 -4.72 -24.32 -4.29
CA LEU A 22 -4.97 -23.10 -3.54
C LEU A 22 -3.60 -22.47 -3.30
N GLN A 23 -3.21 -21.57 -4.18
CA GLN A 23 -2.09 -20.67 -3.92
C GLN A 23 -2.50 -19.85 -2.70
N THR A 24 -2.04 -20.25 -1.53
CA THR A 24 -2.08 -19.38 -0.36
C THR A 24 -1.25 -18.16 -0.72
N ALA A 25 -1.93 -17.03 -0.95
CA ALA A 25 -1.24 -15.75 -1.06
C ALA A 25 -0.40 -15.60 0.22
N ALA A 26 0.93 -15.61 0.05
CA ALA A 26 1.83 -15.43 1.17
C ALA A 26 1.68 -13.98 1.61
N ALA A 27 1.09 -13.74 2.76
CA ALA A 27 0.96 -12.41 3.34
C ALA A 27 2.25 -12.05 4.08
N ALA A 28 2.83 -10.90 3.78
CA ALA A 28 3.92 -10.38 4.59
C ALA A 28 3.38 -9.94 5.95
N GLU A 29 4.05 -10.33 7.03
CA GLU A 29 3.66 -9.97 8.39
C GLU A 29 4.75 -9.15 9.09
N ILE A 30 4.37 -8.04 9.70
CA ILE A 30 5.26 -7.23 10.53
C ILE A 30 4.57 -6.84 11.83
N SER A 31 5.11 -7.28 12.96
CA SER A 31 4.59 -6.99 14.30
C SER A 31 3.08 -7.32 14.48
N GLY A 32 2.64 -8.44 13.91
CA GLY A 32 1.24 -8.89 13.98
C GLY A 32 0.31 -8.24 12.94
N VAL A 33 0.82 -7.34 12.10
CA VAL A 33 0.07 -6.75 10.98
C VAL A 33 0.36 -7.54 9.71
N LYS A 34 -0.69 -8.03 9.06
CA LYS A 34 -0.61 -8.77 7.80
C LYS A 34 -0.89 -7.84 6.63
N PHE A 35 -0.08 -7.98 5.58
CA PHE A 35 -0.24 -7.30 4.31
C PHE A 35 -0.39 -8.36 3.22
N ASP A 36 -1.48 -8.33 2.48
CA ASP A 36 -1.69 -9.24 1.35
C ASP A 36 -0.62 -9.02 0.28
N ASP A 37 -0.17 -10.08 -0.38
CA ASP A 37 0.83 -10.00 -1.46
C ASP A 37 0.35 -9.16 -2.64
N THR A 38 -0.96 -9.13 -2.86
CA THR A 38 -1.59 -8.33 -3.93
C THR A 38 -2.85 -7.64 -3.44
N VAL A 39 -3.14 -6.49 -4.00
CA VAL A 39 -4.40 -5.75 -3.80
C VAL A 39 -4.92 -5.24 -5.13
N LYS A 40 -6.23 -4.99 -5.21
CA LYS A 40 -6.84 -4.35 -6.39
C LYS A 40 -7.05 -2.87 -6.14
N LEU A 41 -6.63 -2.03 -7.09
CA LEU A 41 -6.87 -0.59 -7.09
C LEU A 41 -7.26 -0.13 -8.49
N ALA A 42 -8.40 0.53 -8.63
CA ALA A 42 -8.93 1.01 -9.92
C ALA A 42 -8.90 -0.08 -11.02
N GLY A 43 -9.31 -1.31 -10.68
CA GLY A 43 -9.36 -2.44 -11.61
C GLY A 43 -8.01 -3.06 -11.96
N LYS A 44 -6.91 -2.57 -11.44
CA LYS A 44 -5.56 -3.12 -11.61
C LYS A 44 -5.12 -3.88 -10.37
N GLU A 45 -4.43 -4.99 -10.57
CA GLU A 45 -3.74 -5.70 -9.50
C GLU A 45 -2.41 -5.04 -9.21
N LEU A 46 -2.15 -4.76 -7.92
CA LEU A 46 -0.89 -4.23 -7.42
C LEU A 46 -0.23 -5.30 -6.57
N LYS A 47 1.09 -5.38 -6.66
CA LYS A 47 1.93 -6.28 -5.88
C LYS A 47 2.54 -5.55 -4.70
N LEU A 48 2.61 -6.22 -3.56
CA LEU A 48 3.32 -5.71 -2.40
C LEU A 48 4.81 -5.56 -2.74
N ASN A 49 5.29 -4.34 -2.77
CA ASN A 49 6.70 -4.02 -3.04
C ASN A 49 7.56 -4.27 -1.80
N GLY A 50 7.09 -3.80 -0.66
CA GLY A 50 7.75 -3.99 0.61
C GLY A 50 6.91 -3.52 1.79
N VAL A 51 7.29 -3.98 2.99
CA VAL A 51 6.64 -3.63 4.26
C VAL A 51 7.67 -3.22 5.29
N GLY A 52 7.30 -2.30 6.17
CA GLY A 52 8.17 -1.88 7.26
C GLY A 52 7.40 -1.23 8.40
N MET A 53 8.08 -1.00 9.50
CA MET A 53 7.54 -0.37 10.70
C MET A 53 8.11 1.04 10.86
N ARG A 54 7.25 2.04 11.02
CA ARG A 54 7.71 3.33 11.53
C ARG A 54 7.79 3.30 13.04
N THR A 55 8.96 3.63 13.54
CA THR A 55 9.20 3.75 14.98
C THR A 55 9.67 5.16 15.29
N LYS A 56 9.09 5.78 16.31
CA LYS A 56 9.57 7.07 16.84
C LYS A 56 10.16 6.82 18.23
N PHE A 57 11.48 7.00 18.37
CA PHE A 57 12.24 6.50 19.51
C PHE A 57 12.07 4.96 19.66
N ILE A 58 11.35 4.50 20.66
CA ILE A 58 11.06 3.07 20.92
C ILE A 58 9.60 2.71 20.64
N VAL A 59 8.79 3.66 20.22
CA VAL A 59 7.34 3.47 20.06
C VAL A 59 7.00 3.16 18.60
N LYS A 60 6.37 2.02 18.35
CA LYS A 60 5.80 1.67 17.05
C LYS A 60 4.61 2.59 16.76
N VAL A 61 4.67 3.32 15.65
CA VAL A 61 3.62 4.27 15.26
C VAL A 61 2.64 3.64 14.28
N TYR A 62 3.17 3.06 13.19
CA TYR A 62 2.39 2.33 12.21
C TYR A 62 3.25 1.32 11.44
N ALA A 63 2.62 0.26 10.95
CA ALA A 63 3.16 -0.58 9.90
C ALA A 63 2.80 0.04 8.54
N ALA A 64 3.73 0.02 7.58
CA ALA A 64 3.50 0.54 6.24
C ALA A 64 3.77 -0.53 5.19
N GLY A 65 2.92 -0.57 4.14
CA GLY A 65 3.09 -1.41 2.97
C GLY A 65 2.97 -0.57 1.69
N LEU A 66 3.90 -0.74 0.77
CA LEU A 66 3.87 -0.09 -0.54
C LEU A 66 3.45 -1.10 -1.60
N TYR A 67 2.42 -0.75 -2.40
CA TYR A 67 1.90 -1.58 -3.48
C TYR A 67 2.09 -0.89 -4.82
N LEU A 68 2.62 -1.62 -5.78
CA LEU A 68 2.99 -1.15 -7.11
C LEU A 68 2.49 -2.13 -8.18
N PRO A 69 2.26 -1.71 -9.44
CA PRO A 69 1.93 -2.61 -10.54
C PRO A 69 3.01 -3.68 -10.77
N GLU A 70 4.26 -3.32 -10.56
CA GLU A 70 5.43 -4.19 -10.60
C GLU A 70 6.42 -3.80 -9.50
N LYS A 71 7.19 -4.76 -8.99
CA LYS A 71 8.17 -4.49 -7.93
C LYS A 71 9.30 -3.60 -8.45
N LYS A 72 9.69 -2.61 -7.64
CA LYS A 72 10.79 -1.68 -7.89
C LYS A 72 11.63 -1.51 -6.62
N ASN A 73 12.94 -1.44 -6.77
CA ASN A 73 13.88 -1.29 -5.67
C ASN A 73 14.57 0.08 -5.63
N THR A 74 14.25 0.97 -6.55
CA THR A 74 14.76 2.34 -6.53
C THR A 74 13.65 3.36 -6.46
N VAL A 75 13.91 4.46 -5.76
CA VAL A 75 12.95 5.58 -5.66
C VAL A 75 12.66 6.17 -7.05
N ALA A 76 13.70 6.32 -7.87
CA ALA A 76 13.58 6.90 -9.21
C ALA A 76 12.63 6.11 -10.10
N ASP A 77 12.68 4.78 -10.04
CA ASP A 77 11.79 3.93 -10.83
C ASP A 77 10.35 3.96 -10.29
N ILE A 78 10.17 4.00 -8.95
CA ILE A 78 8.84 4.13 -8.34
C ILE A 78 8.17 5.44 -8.77
N MET A 79 8.91 6.55 -8.76
CA MET A 79 8.37 7.87 -9.14
C MET A 79 7.99 7.99 -10.62
N LYS A 80 8.51 7.10 -11.49
CA LYS A 80 8.21 7.04 -12.93
C LYS A 80 7.06 6.12 -13.30
N ILE A 81 6.45 5.42 -12.33
CA ILE A 81 5.34 4.50 -12.61
C ILE A 81 4.11 5.30 -13.06
N ASP A 82 3.60 5.02 -14.24
CA ASP A 82 2.39 5.63 -14.78
C ASP A 82 1.10 5.01 -14.23
N GLY A 83 1.20 3.79 -13.69
CA GLY A 83 0.07 3.04 -13.14
C GLY A 83 -0.36 3.47 -11.73
N PRO A 84 -1.46 2.87 -11.21
CA PRO A 84 -1.90 3.12 -9.85
C PRO A 84 -0.88 2.64 -8.83
N ARG A 85 -0.82 3.32 -7.69
CA ARG A 85 0.09 3.01 -6.57
C ARG A 85 -0.65 3.23 -5.27
N ARG A 86 -0.37 2.41 -4.26
CA ARG A 86 -0.97 2.52 -2.93
C ARG A 86 0.09 2.48 -1.85
N LEU A 87 0.04 3.41 -0.93
CA LEU A 87 0.70 3.31 0.36
C LEU A 87 -0.36 3.01 1.42
N THR A 88 -0.19 1.91 2.14
CA THR A 88 -1.06 1.51 3.25
C THR A 88 -0.36 1.74 4.57
N LEU A 89 -1.01 2.41 5.50
CA LEU A 89 -0.56 2.59 6.88
C LEU A 89 -1.55 1.89 7.82
N VAL A 90 -1.07 0.97 8.66
CA VAL A 90 -1.87 0.33 9.71
C VAL A 90 -1.38 0.85 11.06
N MET A 91 -2.23 1.59 11.75
CA MET A 91 -1.86 2.30 12.97
C MET A 91 -1.60 1.34 14.14
N MET A 92 -0.45 1.50 14.80
CA MET A 92 -0.05 0.69 15.97
C MET A 92 -0.40 1.38 17.30
N ARG A 93 -0.78 2.64 17.25
CA ARG A 93 -1.20 3.47 18.38
C ARG A 93 -2.15 4.58 17.91
N ASP A 94 -2.81 5.22 18.84
CA ASP A 94 -3.57 6.43 18.58
C ASP A 94 -2.61 7.58 18.24
N VAL A 95 -2.99 8.38 17.25
CA VAL A 95 -2.29 9.60 16.81
C VAL A 95 -3.34 10.69 16.61
N SER A 96 -3.16 11.84 17.28
CA SER A 96 -4.08 12.96 17.12
C SER A 96 -4.02 13.53 15.68
N ALA A 97 -5.07 14.23 15.27
CA ALA A 97 -5.08 14.90 13.96
C ALA A 97 -3.91 15.92 13.85
N ASP A 98 -3.63 16.65 14.91
CA ASP A 98 -2.54 17.63 14.96
C ASP A 98 -1.18 16.96 14.83
N ASP A 99 -0.90 15.89 15.59
CA ASP A 99 0.37 15.15 15.50
C ASP A 99 0.58 14.54 14.13
N PHE A 100 -0.50 14.00 13.52
CA PHE A 100 -0.43 13.46 12.17
C PHE A 100 -0.15 14.55 11.14
N GLY A 101 -0.91 15.65 11.20
CA GLY A 101 -0.73 16.81 10.34
C GLY A 101 0.67 17.42 10.45
N GLN A 102 1.18 17.61 11.67
CA GLN A 102 2.55 18.10 11.89
C GLN A 102 3.61 17.15 11.33
N SER A 103 3.42 15.83 11.53
CA SER A 103 4.34 14.82 11.00
C SER A 103 4.34 14.81 9.46
N PHE A 104 3.17 14.94 8.85
CA PHE A 104 2.99 15.05 7.41
C PHE A 104 3.70 16.30 6.86
N MET A 105 3.42 17.47 7.44
CA MET A 105 4.05 18.73 7.04
C MET A 105 5.57 18.70 7.20
N THR A 106 6.07 18.13 8.29
CA THR A 106 7.50 17.96 8.53
C THR A 106 8.12 17.08 7.46
N GLY A 107 7.49 15.93 7.15
CA GLY A 107 7.95 15.01 6.12
C GLY A 107 8.00 15.65 4.73
N LEU A 108 6.96 16.40 4.34
CA LEU A 108 6.96 17.18 3.10
C LEU A 108 8.08 18.22 3.08
N ASN A 109 8.14 19.09 4.09
CA ASN A 109 9.12 20.17 4.16
C ASN A 109 10.58 19.69 4.10
N ASN A 110 10.84 18.48 4.57
CA ASN A 110 12.17 17.90 4.54
C ASN A 110 12.56 17.35 3.15
N ASN A 111 11.58 17.10 2.27
CA ASN A 111 11.79 16.35 1.03
C ASN A 111 11.32 17.05 -0.25
N ILE A 112 10.72 18.24 -0.14
CA ILE A 112 10.34 19.09 -1.28
C ILE A 112 10.95 20.49 -1.13
N ASP A 113 11.21 21.12 -2.26
CA ASP A 113 11.74 22.49 -2.27
C ASP A 113 10.63 23.55 -2.10
N LYS A 114 11.04 24.83 -2.04
CA LYS A 114 10.10 25.95 -1.87
C LYS A 114 9.17 26.12 -3.07
N ALA A 115 9.63 25.82 -4.29
CA ALA A 115 8.85 25.95 -5.51
C ALA A 115 7.79 24.86 -5.58
N GLU A 116 8.16 23.60 -5.28
CA GLU A 116 7.22 22.46 -5.14
C GLU A 116 6.18 22.75 -4.06
N LYS A 117 6.61 23.27 -2.89
CA LYS A 117 5.70 23.63 -1.80
C LYS A 117 4.69 24.70 -2.21
N SER A 118 5.14 25.74 -2.91
CA SER A 118 4.24 26.81 -3.39
C SER A 118 3.25 26.25 -4.43
N ARG A 119 3.71 25.37 -5.33
CA ARG A 119 2.86 24.71 -6.34
C ARG A 119 1.75 23.88 -5.69
N TYR A 120 2.06 23.17 -4.62
CA TYR A 120 1.13 22.24 -3.97
C TYR A 120 0.39 22.82 -2.76
N LEU A 121 0.48 24.13 -2.51
CA LEU A 121 -0.11 24.74 -1.33
C LEU A 121 -1.60 24.40 -1.14
N THR A 122 -2.39 24.51 -2.22
CA THR A 122 -3.83 24.15 -2.18
C THR A 122 -4.05 22.67 -1.89
N HIS A 123 -3.24 21.77 -2.46
CA HIS A 123 -3.34 20.32 -2.21
C HIS A 123 -2.96 20.01 -0.75
N ILE A 124 -1.93 20.65 -0.24
CA ILE A 124 -1.47 20.50 1.15
C ILE A 124 -2.54 20.98 2.13
N SER A 125 -3.20 22.13 1.86
CA SER A 125 -4.29 22.64 2.69
C SER A 125 -5.46 21.65 2.74
N LYS A 126 -5.94 21.20 1.58
CA LYS A 126 -7.03 20.19 1.48
C LYS A 126 -6.68 18.88 2.21
N PHE A 127 -5.42 18.44 2.13
CA PHE A 127 -4.97 17.25 2.84
C PHE A 127 -4.99 17.47 4.37
N GLY A 128 -4.57 18.64 4.84
CA GLY A 128 -4.64 19.02 6.26
C GLY A 128 -6.08 19.09 6.77
N GLU A 129 -6.99 19.74 6.03
CA GLU A 129 -8.42 19.81 6.35
C GLU A 129 -9.07 18.44 6.47
N MET A 130 -8.76 17.55 5.53
CA MET A 130 -9.23 16.17 5.54
C MET A 130 -8.85 15.45 6.84
N PHE A 131 -7.58 15.49 7.24
CA PHE A 131 -7.16 14.84 8.48
C PHE A 131 -7.70 15.53 9.74
N GLY A 132 -7.83 16.86 9.73
CA GLY A 132 -8.52 17.59 10.79
C GLY A 132 -9.96 17.09 11.02
N ALA A 133 -10.66 16.79 9.95
CA ALA A 133 -12.05 16.28 9.99
C ALA A 133 -12.16 14.83 10.52
N THR A 134 -11.07 14.03 10.52
CA THR A 134 -11.12 12.64 11.06
C THR A 134 -11.07 12.58 12.59
N GLY A 135 -10.68 13.64 13.26
CA GLY A 135 -10.45 13.64 14.72
C GLY A 135 -9.22 12.84 15.14
N GLY A 136 -8.36 12.45 14.20
CA GLY A 136 -7.16 11.65 14.41
C GLY A 136 -7.30 10.20 13.94
N LEU A 137 -6.25 9.43 14.12
CA LEU A 137 -6.17 8.02 13.75
C LEU A 137 -6.06 7.17 15.02
N LYS A 138 -6.80 6.07 15.08
CA LYS A 138 -6.82 5.14 16.20
C LYS A 138 -5.96 3.92 15.93
N LYS A 139 -5.47 3.26 16.98
CA LYS A 139 -4.81 1.97 16.85
C LYS A 139 -5.71 0.99 16.10
N GLY A 140 -5.15 0.34 15.08
CA GLY A 140 -5.87 -0.59 14.20
C GLY A 140 -6.49 0.08 12.97
N ASP A 141 -6.56 1.40 12.89
CA ASP A 141 -7.01 2.09 11.70
C ASP A 141 -6.10 1.79 10.51
N VAL A 142 -6.72 1.62 9.34
CA VAL A 142 -6.06 1.40 8.06
C VAL A 142 -6.27 2.62 7.18
N LEU A 143 -5.20 3.33 6.90
CA LEU A 143 -5.19 4.48 6.00
C LEU A 143 -4.52 4.08 4.68
N HIS A 144 -5.23 4.25 3.58
CA HIS A 144 -4.68 4.17 2.24
C HIS A 144 -4.44 5.56 1.66
N ILE A 145 -3.30 5.75 1.03
CA ILE A 145 -2.94 6.92 0.25
C ILE A 145 -2.66 6.42 -1.16
N ASP A 146 -3.59 6.66 -2.07
CA ASP A 146 -3.63 6.09 -3.39
C ASP A 146 -3.32 7.12 -4.48
N TRP A 147 -2.56 6.73 -5.47
CA TRP A 147 -2.55 7.36 -6.77
C TRP A 147 -3.39 6.53 -7.74
N ILE A 148 -4.36 7.17 -8.36
CA ILE A 148 -5.22 6.57 -9.38
C ILE A 148 -5.07 7.44 -10.65
N PRO A 149 -4.50 6.90 -11.75
CA PRO A 149 -4.42 7.61 -13.02
C PRO A 149 -5.78 8.20 -13.43
N ASP A 150 -5.78 9.35 -14.07
CA ASP A 150 -6.97 10.09 -14.51
C ASP A 150 -7.93 10.56 -13.39
N THR A 151 -7.64 10.17 -12.15
CA THR A 151 -8.45 10.56 -10.98
C THR A 151 -7.66 11.47 -10.04
N GLY A 152 -6.50 11.02 -9.59
CA GLY A 152 -5.65 11.77 -8.66
C GLY A 152 -5.27 11.02 -7.39
N THR A 153 -4.68 11.75 -6.46
CA THR A 153 -4.38 11.28 -5.10
C THR A 153 -5.66 11.21 -4.28
N GLN A 154 -5.94 10.06 -3.69
CA GLN A 154 -7.10 9.83 -2.82
C GLN A 154 -6.67 9.20 -1.49
N CYS A 155 -7.41 9.52 -0.42
CA CYS A 155 -7.24 8.87 0.87
C CYS A 155 -8.50 8.12 1.28
N GLU A 156 -8.28 6.93 1.83
CA GLU A 156 -9.32 6.07 2.36
C GLU A 156 -8.95 5.63 3.78
N LEU A 157 -9.87 5.78 4.72
CA LEU A 157 -9.69 5.35 6.11
C LEU A 157 -10.73 4.28 6.43
N ASN A 158 -10.27 3.09 6.80
CA ASN A 158 -11.10 1.92 7.15
C ASN A 158 -12.17 1.60 6.08
N GLY A 159 -11.78 1.62 4.79
CA GLY A 159 -12.67 1.35 3.67
C GLY A 159 -13.57 2.52 3.26
N LYS A 160 -13.49 3.66 3.95
CA LYS A 160 -14.25 4.86 3.62
C LYS A 160 -13.36 5.92 3.01
N LYS A 161 -13.72 6.39 1.82
CA LYS A 161 -13.05 7.54 1.20
C LYS A 161 -13.23 8.79 2.06
N ILE A 162 -12.12 9.44 2.41
CA ILE A 162 -12.09 10.61 3.28
C ILE A 162 -11.60 11.88 2.58
N SER A 163 -11.15 11.80 1.32
CA SER A 163 -10.70 12.94 0.54
C SER A 163 -11.42 13.04 -0.80
N GLU A 164 -11.49 14.25 -1.33
CA GLU A 164 -11.62 14.44 -2.77
C GLU A 164 -10.35 13.93 -3.47
N ALA A 165 -10.45 13.69 -4.78
CA ALA A 165 -9.30 13.37 -5.59
C ALA A 165 -8.48 14.65 -5.85
N LEU A 166 -7.19 14.60 -5.55
CA LEU A 166 -6.27 15.69 -5.83
C LEU A 166 -5.45 15.31 -7.08
N PRO A 167 -5.69 15.95 -8.23
CA PRO A 167 -4.95 15.67 -9.46
C PRO A 167 -3.47 16.00 -9.31
N ASP A 168 -2.65 15.64 -10.32
CA ASP A 168 -1.20 15.82 -10.37
C ASP A 168 -0.41 14.68 -9.70
N VAL A 169 0.17 13.83 -10.55
CA VAL A 169 1.04 12.72 -10.13
C VAL A 169 2.29 13.22 -9.38
N ASN A 170 2.75 14.42 -9.68
CA ASN A 170 3.92 14.98 -9.00
C ASN A 170 3.58 15.36 -7.55
N TYR A 171 2.33 15.74 -7.28
CA TYR A 171 1.88 15.91 -5.90
C TYR A 171 1.90 14.56 -5.13
N TYR A 172 1.37 13.48 -5.74
CA TYR A 172 1.48 12.15 -5.13
C TYR A 172 2.94 11.73 -4.89
N ASN A 173 3.81 11.99 -5.88
CA ASN A 173 5.24 11.75 -5.74
C ASN A 173 5.85 12.56 -4.58
N ALA A 174 5.47 13.82 -4.42
CA ALA A 174 5.88 14.66 -3.29
C ALA A 174 5.43 14.06 -1.94
N VAL A 175 4.19 13.56 -1.87
CA VAL A 175 3.69 12.86 -0.68
C VAL A 175 4.49 11.57 -0.41
N LEU A 176 4.77 10.75 -1.42
CA LEU A 176 5.59 9.54 -1.26
C LEU A 176 7.01 9.83 -0.78
N LYS A 177 7.58 10.98 -1.12
CA LYS A 177 8.91 11.40 -0.64
C LYS A 177 8.97 11.51 0.91
N ILE A 178 7.85 11.63 1.60
CA ILE A 178 7.79 11.55 3.08
C ILE A 178 8.41 10.24 3.57
N TRP A 179 8.23 9.14 2.84
CA TRP A 179 8.75 7.81 3.20
C TRP A 179 9.96 7.38 2.37
N LEU A 180 10.05 7.84 1.13
CA LEU A 180 11.06 7.39 0.17
C LEU A 180 12.12 8.44 -0.18
N GLY A 181 11.95 9.68 0.27
CA GLY A 181 12.88 10.78 -0.02
C GLY A 181 14.22 10.68 0.73
N ASP A 182 15.02 11.72 0.63
CA ASP A 182 16.37 11.75 1.22
C ASP A 182 16.33 11.88 2.75
N LYS A 183 15.26 12.49 3.28
CA LYS A 183 15.01 12.62 4.73
C LYS A 183 13.69 11.93 5.09
N PRO A 184 13.64 10.59 5.01
CA PRO A 184 12.39 9.85 5.21
C PRO A 184 11.90 9.96 6.66
N ALA A 185 10.60 9.74 6.86
CA ALA A 185 9.97 9.75 8.18
C ALA A 185 10.59 8.72 9.15
N ASP A 186 11.23 7.68 8.61
CA ASP A 186 12.00 6.68 9.35
C ASP A 186 13.06 6.07 8.39
N SER A 187 14.32 6.12 8.79
CA SER A 187 15.45 5.67 7.96
C SER A 187 15.45 4.16 7.72
N ALA A 188 14.91 3.36 8.64
CA ALA A 188 14.80 1.91 8.50
C ALA A 188 13.56 1.50 7.67
N LEU A 189 12.53 2.36 7.61
CA LEU A 189 11.33 2.10 6.85
C LEU A 189 11.56 2.23 5.33
N LYS A 190 12.37 3.20 4.89
CA LYS A 190 12.63 3.43 3.46
C LYS A 190 13.17 2.17 2.74
N PRO A 191 14.29 1.54 3.16
CA PRO A 191 14.79 0.33 2.50
C PRO A 191 13.77 -0.82 2.55
N ALA A 192 13.03 -0.96 3.64
CA ALA A 192 11.99 -1.97 3.76
C ALA A 192 10.87 -1.79 2.73
N LEU A 193 10.42 -0.55 2.47
CA LEU A 193 9.43 -0.25 1.43
C LEU A 193 9.99 -0.44 0.00
N LEU A 194 11.29 -0.31 -0.19
CA LEU A 194 11.98 -0.61 -1.44
C LEU A 194 12.18 -2.12 -1.67
N GLY A 195 11.70 -2.97 -0.75
CA GLY A 195 11.80 -4.42 -0.89
C GLY A 195 13.14 -5.00 -0.48
N GLU A 196 13.99 -4.23 0.20
CA GLU A 196 15.22 -4.75 0.78
C GLU A 196 14.86 -5.66 1.98
N ALA A 197 15.29 -6.92 1.90
CA ALA A 197 15.14 -7.87 3.01
C ALA A 197 15.95 -7.39 4.23
N ARG A 198 15.34 -7.50 5.41
CA ARG A 198 16.04 -7.30 6.68
C ARG A 198 16.74 -8.57 7.10
#